data_b122fa3fa9ffade5e995bdca4040a220
#
_entry.id   b122fa3fa9ffade5e995bdca4040a220
#
_cell.length_a   1.000
_cell.length_b   1.000
_cell.length_c   1.000
_cell.angle_alpha   90.00
_cell.angle_beta   90.00
_cell.angle_gamma   90.00
#
_symmetry.space_group_name_H-M   'P 1'
#
loop_
_entity.id
_entity.type
_entity.pdbx_description
1 polymer ?
#
loop_
_entity_poly.entity_id
_entity_poly.type
_entity_poly.pdbx_seq_one_letter_code
_entity_poly.pdbx_strand_id
1 'polypeptide(L)'
;MAHSLRIEPLAGTTFGATVTGVKVAALDDTAFRDLYAAWLEYALLIFPGQHLKRAEQIAFAKRFGPLEFEMAALSNVKADGSLRVEADNDDMMKILKGNMGWHCDSTYMPVQAKGAVFSAEVVPSIGGHTGFADMRAAYDALDGALKAKVVKLAAHHSLHYSQSKLGHQTRNKDGQYSGYGLHDGPVPLRQLVKVHPETGRKSLLIGRHAHDIPGMDRADSERLLQELVDFACQPPRLYHHDWRAGDAVLWDNRCLMHQATPWDMTQPRVMWHSRIAGDPASESAIAA
;
A
#
# COMPACT_ATOMS: atom_id res chain seq x y z
N MET A 1 -28.12 -19.44 8.71
CA MET A 1 -28.09 -19.40 7.23
C MET A 1 -26.65 -19.58 6.83
N ALA A 2 -26.33 -20.54 5.96
CA ALA A 2 -24.98 -20.75 5.48
C ALA A 2 -24.52 -19.45 4.78
N HIS A 3 -23.42 -18.86 5.22
CA HIS A 3 -22.84 -17.72 4.56
C HIS A 3 -22.38 -18.18 3.16
N SER A 4 -22.94 -17.61 2.13
CA SER A 4 -22.56 -17.93 0.75
C SER A 4 -21.37 -17.05 0.33
N LEU A 5 -20.24 -17.16 1.04
CA LEU A 5 -18.99 -16.50 0.64
C LEU A 5 -18.69 -16.85 -0.82
N ARG A 6 -18.60 -15.84 -1.67
CA ARG A 6 -18.21 -15.97 -3.06
C ARG A 6 -16.95 -15.16 -3.29
N ILE A 7 -15.96 -15.78 -3.90
CA ILE A 7 -14.67 -15.16 -4.23
C ILE A 7 -14.49 -15.30 -5.74
N GLU A 8 -14.54 -14.19 -6.45
CA GLU A 8 -14.48 -14.13 -7.90
C GLU A 8 -13.20 -13.40 -8.32
N PRO A 9 -12.23 -14.09 -8.97
CA PRO A 9 -11.01 -13.46 -9.46
C PRO A 9 -11.32 -12.29 -10.40
N LEU A 10 -10.50 -11.24 -10.32
CA LEU A 10 -10.59 -10.11 -11.24
C LEU A 10 -10.17 -10.54 -12.64
N ALA A 11 -11.05 -10.36 -13.62
CA ALA A 11 -10.77 -10.74 -15.00
C ALA A 11 -9.62 -9.90 -15.61
N GLY A 12 -8.75 -10.55 -16.36
CA GLY A 12 -7.66 -9.89 -17.10
C GLY A 12 -6.50 -9.41 -16.24
N THR A 13 -6.42 -9.84 -14.96
CA THR A 13 -5.34 -9.49 -14.03
C THR A 13 -4.64 -10.74 -13.49
N THR A 14 -3.44 -10.57 -12.94
CA THR A 14 -2.67 -11.65 -12.30
C THR A 14 -3.02 -11.84 -10.83
N PHE A 15 -3.88 -10.97 -10.26
CA PHE A 15 -4.17 -10.88 -8.83
C PHE A 15 -5.53 -10.25 -8.61
N GLY A 16 -5.97 -10.28 -7.34
CA GLY A 16 -7.19 -9.63 -6.90
C GLY A 16 -8.44 -10.47 -7.11
N ALA A 17 -9.37 -10.36 -6.18
CA ALA A 17 -10.68 -10.98 -6.25
C ALA A 17 -11.75 -10.09 -5.60
N THR A 18 -12.97 -10.18 -6.11
CA THR A 18 -14.16 -9.58 -5.49
C THR A 18 -14.80 -10.59 -4.55
N VAL A 19 -15.10 -10.15 -3.34
CA VAL A 19 -15.71 -10.97 -2.29
C VAL A 19 -17.11 -10.47 -2.02
N THR A 20 -18.09 -11.36 -2.20
CA THR A 20 -19.52 -11.08 -2.00
C THR A 20 -20.20 -12.14 -1.12
N GLY A 21 -21.47 -11.91 -0.76
CA GLY A 21 -22.24 -12.85 0.05
C GLY A 21 -21.93 -12.82 1.55
N VAL A 22 -21.05 -11.92 2.00
CA VAL A 22 -20.68 -11.76 3.41
C VAL A 22 -20.68 -10.31 3.84
N LYS A 23 -20.86 -10.10 5.15
CA LYS A 23 -20.55 -8.84 5.83
C LYS A 23 -19.26 -9.03 6.62
N VAL A 24 -18.21 -8.29 6.27
CA VAL A 24 -16.90 -8.47 6.93
C VAL A 24 -16.92 -8.15 8.42
N ALA A 25 -17.85 -7.30 8.85
CA ALA A 25 -18.10 -6.99 10.26
C ALA A 25 -18.68 -8.17 11.08
N ALA A 26 -19.19 -9.23 10.42
CA ALA A 26 -19.87 -10.36 11.05
C ALA A 26 -19.33 -11.71 10.57
N LEU A 27 -18.07 -11.76 10.12
CA LEU A 27 -17.44 -13.00 9.68
C LEU A 27 -17.21 -13.95 10.85
N ASP A 28 -17.69 -15.19 10.73
CA ASP A 28 -17.30 -16.28 11.61
C ASP A 28 -15.87 -16.77 11.29
N ASP A 29 -15.36 -17.68 12.11
CA ASP A 29 -13.99 -18.15 11.97
C ASP A 29 -13.79 -19.07 10.74
N THR A 30 -14.84 -19.73 10.26
CA THR A 30 -14.76 -20.55 9.05
C THR A 30 -14.65 -19.67 7.82
N ALA A 31 -15.57 -18.72 7.66
CA ALA A 31 -15.52 -17.76 6.57
C ALA A 31 -14.23 -16.91 6.60
N PHE A 32 -13.71 -16.61 7.81
CA PHE A 32 -12.44 -15.91 7.90
C PHE A 32 -11.25 -16.75 7.43
N ARG A 33 -11.19 -18.06 7.73
CA ARG A 33 -10.12 -18.92 7.21
C ARG A 33 -10.11 -18.98 5.69
N ASP A 34 -11.30 -19.11 5.07
CA ASP A 34 -11.42 -19.12 3.63
C ASP A 34 -11.00 -17.77 3.01
N LEU A 35 -11.40 -16.67 3.66
CA LEU A 35 -11.01 -15.32 3.26
C LEU A 35 -9.49 -15.10 3.39
N TYR A 36 -8.88 -15.59 4.47
CA TYR A 36 -7.44 -15.48 4.70
C TYR A 36 -6.65 -16.27 3.61
N ALA A 37 -7.11 -17.47 3.28
CA ALA A 37 -6.52 -18.26 2.19
C ALA A 37 -6.63 -17.52 0.85
N ALA A 38 -7.81 -16.96 0.55
CA ALA A 38 -8.01 -16.15 -0.65
C ALA A 38 -7.13 -14.89 -0.66
N TRP A 39 -6.92 -14.24 0.49
CA TRP A 39 -6.02 -13.10 0.58
C TRP A 39 -4.57 -13.47 0.25
N LEU A 40 -4.07 -14.61 0.72
CA LEU A 40 -2.74 -15.11 0.38
C LEU A 40 -2.61 -15.45 -1.12
N GLU A 41 -3.67 -15.97 -1.72
CA GLU A 41 -3.69 -16.31 -3.14
C GLU A 41 -3.78 -15.08 -4.05
N TYR A 42 -4.79 -14.24 -3.80
CA TYR A 42 -5.11 -13.10 -4.67
C TYR A 42 -4.41 -11.80 -4.27
N ALA A 43 -3.91 -11.68 -3.06
CA ALA A 43 -3.23 -10.51 -2.48
C ALA A 43 -4.09 -9.23 -2.36
N LEU A 44 -5.15 -9.08 -3.14
CA LEU A 44 -6.13 -7.99 -3.08
C LEU A 44 -7.53 -8.58 -2.98
N LEU A 45 -8.28 -8.21 -1.94
CA LEU A 45 -9.69 -8.56 -1.83
C LEU A 45 -10.53 -7.28 -1.79
N ILE A 46 -11.55 -7.24 -2.64
CA ILE A 46 -12.49 -6.14 -2.79
C ILE A 46 -13.83 -6.55 -2.21
N PHE A 47 -14.37 -5.75 -1.33
CA PHE A 47 -15.64 -5.98 -0.64
C PHE A 47 -16.62 -4.85 -0.98
N PRO A 48 -17.48 -5.00 -2.00
CA PRO A 48 -18.42 -3.96 -2.39
C PRO A 48 -19.46 -3.70 -1.30
N GLY A 49 -19.81 -2.43 -1.10
CA GLY A 49 -20.97 -1.99 -0.33
C GLY A 49 -21.01 -2.47 1.13
N GLN A 50 -19.87 -2.53 1.81
CA GLN A 50 -19.80 -2.96 3.21
C GLN A 50 -20.30 -1.89 4.19
N HIS A 51 -20.07 -0.61 3.89
CA HIS A 51 -20.43 0.54 4.74
C HIS A 51 -19.96 0.38 6.19
N LEU A 52 -18.66 0.02 6.34
CA LEU A 52 -18.08 -0.28 7.64
C LEU A 52 -18.08 0.94 8.56
N LYS A 53 -18.54 0.75 9.78
CA LYS A 53 -18.25 1.67 10.88
C LYS A 53 -16.77 1.57 11.28
N ARG A 54 -16.22 2.62 11.86
CA ARG A 54 -14.79 2.65 12.27
C ARG A 54 -14.42 1.46 13.16
N ALA A 55 -15.23 1.15 14.17
CA ALA A 55 -14.98 0.01 15.06
C ALA A 55 -15.03 -1.34 14.33
N GLU A 56 -15.91 -1.48 13.35
CA GLU A 56 -16.05 -2.70 12.53
C GLU A 56 -14.82 -2.90 11.64
N GLN A 57 -14.32 -1.83 11.01
CA GLN A 57 -13.09 -1.88 10.21
C GLN A 57 -11.87 -2.24 11.06
N ILE A 58 -11.73 -1.62 12.23
CA ILE A 58 -10.65 -1.92 13.18
C ILE A 58 -10.73 -3.39 13.62
N ALA A 59 -11.91 -3.88 14.00
CA ALA A 59 -12.10 -5.27 14.40
C ALA A 59 -11.77 -6.25 13.27
N PHE A 60 -12.20 -5.94 12.04
CA PHE A 60 -11.87 -6.75 10.86
C PHE A 60 -10.36 -6.77 10.58
N ALA A 61 -9.70 -5.62 10.58
CA ALA A 61 -8.26 -5.52 10.35
C ALA A 61 -7.45 -6.29 11.41
N LYS A 62 -7.86 -6.24 12.69
CA LYS A 62 -7.22 -6.98 13.80
C LYS A 62 -7.24 -8.51 13.63
N ARG A 63 -8.13 -9.06 12.82
CA ARG A 63 -8.13 -10.50 12.52
C ARG A 63 -6.91 -10.94 11.70
N PHE A 64 -6.25 -10.01 10.99
CA PHE A 64 -5.05 -10.29 10.18
C PHE A 64 -3.75 -10.09 10.97
N GLY A 65 -3.80 -9.53 12.17
CA GLY A 65 -2.68 -9.29 13.05
C GLY A 65 -2.81 -8.01 13.87
N PRO A 66 -1.81 -7.69 14.69
CA PRO A 66 -1.72 -6.41 15.39
C PRO A 66 -1.78 -5.26 14.40
N LEU A 67 -2.25 -4.10 14.84
CA LEU A 67 -2.29 -2.92 13.97
C LEU A 67 -1.10 -2.00 14.27
N GLU A 68 -0.49 -1.47 13.22
CA GLU A 68 0.51 -0.40 13.30
C GLU A 68 -0.16 0.90 13.74
N PHE A 69 -1.37 1.17 13.20
CA PHE A 69 -2.33 2.13 13.74
C PHE A 69 -3.77 1.66 13.44
N GLU A 70 -4.69 2.00 14.35
CA GLU A 70 -6.06 1.51 14.25
C GLU A 70 -6.85 2.17 13.13
N MET A 71 -6.72 3.51 12.98
CA MET A 71 -7.48 4.26 11.99
C MET A 71 -6.82 5.59 11.65
N ALA A 72 -6.66 5.87 10.37
CA ALA A 72 -6.26 7.17 9.85
C ALA A 72 -7.22 7.61 8.74
N ALA A 73 -7.58 8.90 8.74
CA ALA A 73 -8.33 9.49 7.64
C ALA A 73 -7.34 9.93 6.54
N LEU A 74 -7.54 9.46 5.32
CA LEU A 74 -6.93 10.02 4.12
C LEU A 74 -7.99 10.84 3.39
N SER A 75 -8.05 12.14 3.71
CA SER A 75 -9.17 13.00 3.34
C SER A 75 -8.74 14.41 3.01
N ASN A 76 -9.32 14.99 1.95
CA ASN A 76 -9.24 16.42 1.69
C ASN A 76 -10.36 17.23 2.41
N VAL A 77 -11.15 16.59 3.27
CA VAL A 77 -12.14 17.25 4.12
C VAL A 77 -11.54 17.48 5.51
N LYS A 78 -11.59 18.71 6.02
CA LYS A 78 -11.13 19.09 7.37
C LYS A 78 -12.17 18.68 8.42
N ALA A 79 -11.81 18.77 9.70
CA ALA A 79 -12.71 18.41 10.80
C ALA A 79 -13.97 19.31 10.89
N ASP A 80 -13.88 20.53 10.40
CA ASP A 80 -15.00 21.48 10.32
C ASP A 80 -15.89 21.29 9.09
N GLY A 81 -15.59 20.29 8.24
CA GLY A 81 -16.31 19.98 7.01
C GLY A 81 -15.84 20.77 5.79
N SER A 82 -14.96 21.75 5.93
CA SER A 82 -14.40 22.49 4.79
C SER A 82 -13.39 21.63 4.01
N LEU A 83 -13.22 21.95 2.71
CA LEU A 83 -12.21 21.30 1.91
C LEU A 83 -10.83 21.90 2.15
N ARG A 84 -9.80 21.06 2.10
CA ARG A 84 -8.40 21.48 2.01
C ARG A 84 -8.15 22.03 0.61
N VAL A 85 -7.48 23.16 0.54
CA VAL A 85 -7.04 23.75 -0.72
C VAL A 85 -5.52 23.63 -0.88
N GLU A 86 -5.04 23.72 -2.09
CA GLU A 86 -3.60 23.58 -2.36
C GLU A 86 -2.74 24.60 -1.59
N ALA A 87 -3.27 25.81 -1.40
CA ALA A 87 -2.63 26.86 -0.64
C ALA A 87 -2.45 26.55 0.86
N ASP A 88 -3.24 25.62 1.41
CA ASP A 88 -3.10 25.21 2.83
C ASP A 88 -1.73 24.57 3.09
N ASN A 89 -1.16 23.88 2.09
CA ASN A 89 0.15 23.21 2.15
C ASN A 89 0.37 22.41 3.45
N ASP A 90 -0.70 21.88 4.00
CA ASP A 90 -0.68 21.12 5.25
C ASP A 90 -0.14 19.69 5.04
N ASP A 91 0.16 19.00 6.13
CA ASP A 91 0.76 17.67 6.08
C ASP A 91 -0.16 16.64 5.40
N MET A 92 -1.49 16.79 5.54
CA MET A 92 -2.44 15.90 4.86
C MET A 92 -2.38 16.08 3.34
N MET A 93 -2.30 17.32 2.83
CA MET A 93 -2.16 17.56 1.40
C MET A 93 -0.85 16.98 0.85
N LYS A 94 0.25 17.07 1.62
CA LYS A 94 1.53 16.44 1.27
C LYS A 94 1.42 14.93 1.22
N ILE A 95 0.71 14.31 2.19
CA ILE A 95 0.45 12.87 2.22
C ILE A 95 -0.40 12.46 1.01
N LEU A 96 -1.50 13.16 0.74
CA LEU A 96 -2.38 12.85 -0.40
C LEU A 96 -1.63 12.91 -1.74
N LYS A 97 -0.83 13.97 -1.96
CA LYS A 97 0.03 14.09 -3.16
C LYS A 97 1.10 13.00 -3.20
N GLY A 98 1.72 12.72 -2.05
CA GLY A 98 2.71 11.67 -1.93
C GLY A 98 2.18 10.29 -2.30
N ASN A 99 0.97 9.98 -1.89
CA ASN A 99 0.34 8.69 -2.16
C ASN A 99 -0.03 8.47 -3.64
N MET A 100 0.13 9.49 -4.51
CA MET A 100 -0.01 9.33 -5.96
C MET A 100 1.21 8.66 -6.63
N GLY A 101 2.33 8.49 -5.93
CA GLY A 101 3.45 7.67 -6.41
C GLY A 101 3.30 6.20 -5.99
N TRP A 102 3.69 5.26 -6.85
CA TRP A 102 3.69 3.82 -6.55
C TRP A 102 4.54 3.49 -5.33
N HIS A 103 3.97 2.80 -4.32
CA HIS A 103 4.65 2.49 -3.08
C HIS A 103 4.08 1.24 -2.39
N CYS A 104 4.88 0.70 -1.48
CA CYS A 104 4.40 -0.16 -0.39
C CYS A 104 4.46 0.64 0.90
N ASP A 105 3.49 0.42 1.78
CA ASP A 105 3.40 1.09 3.08
C ASP A 105 4.55 0.69 4.01
N SER A 106 5.01 1.65 4.81
CA SER A 106 5.97 1.45 5.91
C SER A 106 7.31 0.80 5.53
N THR A 107 7.69 0.78 4.24
CA THR A 107 9.00 0.27 3.83
C THR A 107 10.14 1.13 4.39
N TYR A 108 9.86 2.38 4.71
CA TYR A 108 10.75 3.35 5.35
C TYR A 108 10.82 3.20 6.88
N MET A 109 10.01 2.31 7.48
CA MET A 109 10.04 1.98 8.92
C MET A 109 10.98 0.79 9.17
N PRO A 110 11.48 0.61 10.41
CA PRO A 110 12.29 -0.57 10.74
C PRO A 110 11.62 -1.89 10.39
N VAL A 111 10.30 -1.99 10.59
CA VAL A 111 9.47 -3.15 10.21
C VAL A 111 8.42 -2.68 9.19
N GLN A 112 8.37 -3.35 8.03
CA GLN A 112 7.39 -3.05 6.98
C GLN A 112 6.00 -3.53 7.39
N ALA A 113 4.94 -2.78 7.05
CA ALA A 113 3.55 -3.22 7.27
C ALA A 113 3.20 -4.50 6.51
N LYS A 114 2.40 -5.37 7.15
CA LYS A 114 1.89 -6.62 6.56
C LYS A 114 0.84 -6.36 5.49
N GLY A 115 -0.09 -5.46 5.74
CA GLY A 115 -1.22 -5.16 4.86
C GLY A 115 -2.06 -4.03 5.40
N ALA A 116 -3.18 -3.77 4.76
CA ALA A 116 -4.12 -2.77 5.27
C ALA A 116 -5.56 -3.04 4.81
N VAL A 117 -6.49 -2.55 5.62
CA VAL A 117 -7.90 -2.40 5.25
C VAL A 117 -8.17 -0.93 4.96
N PHE A 118 -8.76 -0.66 3.80
CA PHE A 118 -9.07 0.68 3.33
C PHE A 118 -10.52 0.75 2.90
N SER A 119 -11.28 1.73 3.37
CA SER A 119 -12.69 1.87 3.01
C SER A 119 -13.03 3.28 2.58
N ALA A 120 -14.05 3.38 1.71
CA ALA A 120 -14.54 4.63 1.17
C ALA A 120 -15.80 5.09 1.90
N GLU A 121 -15.75 6.27 2.50
CA GLU A 121 -16.94 6.95 3.05
C GLU A 121 -17.52 7.94 2.05
N VAL A 122 -16.66 8.79 1.45
CA VAL A 122 -17.04 9.75 0.42
C VAL A 122 -16.06 9.63 -0.75
N VAL A 123 -16.60 9.59 -1.95
CA VAL A 123 -15.81 9.47 -3.19
C VAL A 123 -16.13 10.61 -4.15
N PRO A 124 -15.14 11.11 -4.91
CA PRO A 124 -15.38 12.09 -5.96
C PRO A 124 -16.15 11.44 -7.12
N SER A 125 -16.80 12.24 -7.95
CA SER A 125 -17.56 11.75 -9.11
C SER A 125 -16.67 11.18 -10.24
N ILE A 126 -15.41 11.63 -10.33
CA ILE A 126 -14.44 11.20 -11.34
C ILE A 126 -13.04 11.16 -10.70
N GLY A 127 -12.28 10.10 -10.99
CA GLY A 127 -10.92 9.92 -10.49
C GLY A 127 -10.86 9.43 -9.04
N GLY A 128 -9.72 9.62 -8.38
CA GLY A 128 -9.52 9.20 -6.99
C GLY A 128 -9.49 7.68 -6.81
N HIS A 129 -9.23 6.92 -7.88
CA HIS A 129 -9.06 5.47 -7.84
C HIS A 129 -7.84 5.10 -6.99
N THR A 130 -7.76 3.83 -6.62
CA THR A 130 -6.54 3.26 -6.06
C THR A 130 -6.00 2.22 -7.04
N GLY A 131 -4.79 2.47 -7.55
CA GLY A 131 -4.04 1.52 -8.35
C GLY A 131 -3.34 0.50 -7.46
N PHE A 132 -3.32 -0.76 -7.89
CA PHE A 132 -2.56 -1.85 -7.29
C PHE A 132 -1.73 -2.53 -8.37
N ALA A 133 -0.52 -2.99 -8.01
CA ALA A 133 0.38 -3.70 -8.93
C ALA A 133 0.97 -4.95 -8.29
N ASP A 134 0.89 -6.09 -8.99
CA ASP A 134 1.36 -7.40 -8.52
C ASP A 134 2.87 -7.54 -8.69
N MET A 135 3.60 -7.38 -7.61
CA MET A 135 5.06 -7.48 -7.57
C MET A 135 5.55 -8.92 -7.69
N ARG A 136 4.69 -9.92 -7.44
CA ARG A 136 4.99 -11.35 -7.67
C ARG A 136 5.05 -11.63 -9.16
N ALA A 137 3.98 -11.31 -9.88
CA ALA A 137 3.91 -11.46 -11.32
C ALA A 137 4.93 -10.57 -12.04
N ALA A 138 5.25 -9.39 -11.47
CA ALA A 138 6.32 -8.54 -12.00
C ALA A 138 7.68 -9.24 -11.92
N TYR A 139 8.03 -9.82 -10.76
CA TYR A 139 9.26 -10.60 -10.62
C TYR A 139 9.27 -11.82 -11.58
N ASP A 140 8.16 -12.56 -11.66
CA ASP A 140 8.05 -13.73 -12.53
C ASP A 140 8.23 -13.40 -14.01
N ALA A 141 7.83 -12.21 -14.44
CA ALA A 141 7.92 -11.73 -15.82
C ALA A 141 9.29 -11.12 -16.21
N LEU A 142 10.20 -10.85 -15.24
CA LEU A 142 11.55 -10.40 -15.58
C LEU A 142 12.29 -11.44 -16.40
N ASP A 143 13.17 -11.03 -17.30
CA ASP A 143 14.10 -11.92 -17.95
C ASP A 143 15.14 -12.51 -16.97
N GLY A 144 15.82 -13.57 -17.41
CA GLY A 144 16.77 -14.29 -16.55
C GLY A 144 17.96 -13.45 -16.09
N ALA A 145 18.45 -12.54 -16.93
CA ALA A 145 19.58 -11.69 -16.62
C ALA A 145 19.21 -10.65 -15.56
N LEU A 146 18.05 -10.01 -15.73
CA LEU A 146 17.54 -9.02 -14.79
C LEU A 146 17.15 -9.66 -13.44
N LYS A 147 16.53 -10.86 -13.45
CA LYS A 147 16.31 -11.66 -12.23
C LYS A 147 17.60 -11.93 -11.48
N ALA A 148 18.65 -12.40 -12.17
CA ALA A 148 19.94 -12.70 -11.57
C ALA A 148 20.64 -11.44 -11.00
N LYS A 149 20.37 -10.28 -11.60
CA LYS A 149 20.86 -8.98 -11.11
C LYS A 149 20.12 -8.54 -9.87
N VAL A 150 18.77 -8.40 -9.94
CA VAL A 150 17.98 -7.77 -8.86
C VAL A 150 17.93 -8.60 -7.57
N VAL A 151 18.05 -9.92 -7.65
CA VAL A 151 18.07 -10.80 -6.47
C VAL A 151 19.27 -10.55 -5.53
N LYS A 152 20.34 -9.93 -6.05
CA LYS A 152 21.56 -9.59 -5.30
C LYS A 152 21.57 -8.16 -4.79
N LEU A 153 20.59 -7.36 -5.14
CA LEU A 153 20.53 -5.94 -4.85
C LEU A 153 19.61 -5.64 -3.68
N ALA A 154 19.96 -4.60 -2.95
CA ALA A 154 19.14 -3.98 -1.93
C ALA A 154 19.09 -2.47 -2.17
N ALA A 155 18.06 -1.79 -1.72
CA ALA A 155 17.95 -0.34 -1.77
C ALA A 155 17.59 0.22 -0.39
N HIS A 156 18.01 1.44 -0.12
CA HIS A 156 17.51 2.19 1.03
C HIS A 156 16.09 2.64 0.78
N HIS A 157 15.26 2.69 1.84
CA HIS A 157 13.89 3.16 1.78
C HIS A 157 13.68 4.34 2.73
N SER A 158 13.25 5.50 2.20
CA SER A 158 13.11 6.73 2.98
C SER A 158 11.86 7.53 2.59
N LEU A 159 11.09 7.90 3.62
CA LEU A 159 9.99 8.85 3.44
C LEU A 159 10.53 10.25 3.15
N HIS A 160 11.64 10.64 3.78
CA HIS A 160 12.33 11.92 3.51
C HIS A 160 12.71 12.06 2.04
N TYR A 161 13.39 11.03 1.49
CA TYR A 161 13.76 11.00 0.07
C TYR A 161 12.55 11.20 -0.83
N SER A 162 11.52 10.41 -0.64
CA SER A 162 10.33 10.44 -1.50
C SER A 162 9.52 11.73 -1.37
N GLN A 163 9.46 12.34 -0.20
CA GLN A 163 8.81 13.64 -0.01
C GLN A 163 9.65 14.79 -0.58
N SER A 164 10.98 14.74 -0.46
CA SER A 164 11.85 15.75 -1.06
C SER A 164 11.77 15.79 -2.59
N LYS A 165 11.55 14.65 -3.24
CA LYS A 165 11.31 14.57 -4.70
C LYS A 165 10.02 15.32 -5.12
N LEU A 166 9.08 15.52 -4.21
CA LEU A 166 7.87 16.31 -4.42
C LEU A 166 8.00 17.76 -3.96
N GLY A 167 9.23 18.19 -3.60
CA GLY A 167 9.49 19.54 -3.12
C GLY A 167 9.04 19.79 -1.66
N HIS A 168 8.71 18.72 -0.89
CA HIS A 168 8.29 18.87 0.49
C HIS A 168 9.48 18.77 1.46
N GLN A 169 9.59 19.76 2.35
CA GLN A 169 10.50 19.67 3.50
C GLN A 169 9.84 18.82 4.58
N THR A 170 10.58 17.83 5.07
CA THR A 170 10.12 16.89 6.09
C THR A 170 10.61 17.21 7.51
N ARG A 171 11.31 18.34 7.68
CA ARG A 171 11.81 18.84 8.98
C ARG A 171 11.07 20.11 9.37
N ASN A 172 10.75 20.23 10.66
CA ASN A 172 10.29 21.49 11.21
C ASN A 172 11.44 22.54 11.30
N LYS A 173 11.10 23.77 11.73
CA LYS A 173 12.07 24.87 11.84
C LYS A 173 13.22 24.58 12.81
N ASP A 174 13.02 23.67 13.76
CA ASP A 174 14.02 23.28 14.79
C ASP A 174 14.85 22.06 14.35
N GLY A 175 14.68 21.61 13.11
CA GLY A 175 15.39 20.44 12.57
C GLY A 175 14.86 19.08 13.05
N GLN A 176 13.79 19.10 13.87
CA GLN A 176 13.13 17.89 14.32
C GLN A 176 12.18 17.34 13.23
N TYR A 177 12.02 16.03 13.22
CA TYR A 177 11.07 15.36 12.33
C TYR A 177 9.67 15.45 12.89
N SER A 178 8.71 15.65 12.02
CA SER A 178 7.29 15.65 12.38
C SER A 178 6.52 14.70 11.44
N GLY A 179 5.52 14.05 12.01
CA GLY A 179 4.64 13.17 11.26
C GLY A 179 5.03 11.70 11.31
N TYR A 180 4.05 10.87 10.98
CA TYR A 180 4.20 9.41 10.94
C TYR A 180 5.18 9.00 9.84
N GLY A 181 6.09 8.06 10.19
CA GLY A 181 7.08 7.52 9.26
C GLY A 181 8.38 8.32 9.18
N LEU A 182 8.48 9.43 9.90
CA LEU A 182 9.69 10.21 10.06
C LEU A 182 10.33 9.82 11.40
N HIS A 183 11.49 9.19 11.36
CA HIS A 183 12.22 8.72 12.54
C HIS A 183 13.72 9.04 12.43
N ASP A 184 14.39 9.11 13.57
CA ASP A 184 15.84 9.41 13.66
C ASP A 184 16.73 8.15 13.54
N GLY A 185 16.12 6.99 13.35
CA GLY A 185 16.84 5.74 13.15
C GLY A 185 17.54 5.66 11.79
N PRO A 186 18.41 4.65 11.59
CA PRO A 186 19.04 4.43 10.29
C PRO A 186 18.00 4.20 9.21
N VAL A 187 18.32 4.68 7.99
CA VAL A 187 17.46 4.46 6.82
C VAL A 187 17.40 2.96 6.52
N PRO A 188 16.22 2.34 6.52
CA PRO A 188 16.08 0.91 6.28
C PRO A 188 16.68 0.49 4.94
N LEU A 189 17.52 -0.55 4.96
CA LEU A 189 17.99 -1.24 3.76
C LEU A 189 17.14 -2.49 3.53
N ARG A 190 16.64 -2.70 2.30
CA ARG A 190 15.77 -3.83 1.97
C ARG A 190 16.17 -4.47 0.65
N GLN A 191 16.12 -5.81 0.59
CA GLN A 191 16.33 -6.55 -0.66
C GLN A 191 15.32 -6.10 -1.72
N LEU A 192 15.76 -5.94 -2.98
CA LEU A 192 14.86 -5.67 -4.10
C LEU A 192 13.94 -6.86 -4.42
N VAL A 193 14.33 -8.05 -4.00
CA VAL A 193 13.52 -9.27 -4.14
C VAL A 193 13.25 -9.85 -2.75
N LYS A 194 11.99 -9.85 -2.38
CA LYS A 194 11.49 -10.39 -1.13
C LYS A 194 10.86 -11.76 -1.34
N VAL A 195 11.06 -12.68 -0.40
CA VAL A 195 10.31 -13.94 -0.32
C VAL A 195 9.14 -13.74 0.64
N HIS A 196 7.93 -13.97 0.16
CA HIS A 196 6.73 -13.84 0.97
C HIS A 196 6.71 -14.92 2.07
N PRO A 197 6.57 -14.56 3.37
CA PRO A 197 6.81 -15.50 4.47
C PRO A 197 5.81 -16.66 4.55
N GLU A 198 4.59 -16.47 4.06
CA GLU A 198 3.52 -17.46 4.14
C GLU A 198 3.32 -18.25 2.82
N THR A 199 3.62 -17.65 1.67
CA THR A 199 3.40 -18.32 0.36
C THR A 199 4.68 -18.80 -0.30
N GLY A 200 5.86 -18.34 0.16
CA GLY A 200 7.15 -18.62 -0.45
C GLY A 200 7.38 -17.97 -1.82
N ARG A 201 6.41 -17.24 -2.36
CA ARG A 201 6.54 -16.55 -3.65
C ARG A 201 7.48 -15.36 -3.55
N LYS A 202 8.28 -15.17 -4.57
CA LYS A 202 9.14 -13.99 -4.69
C LYS A 202 8.36 -12.80 -5.23
N SER A 203 8.69 -11.60 -4.76
CA SER A 203 8.13 -10.34 -5.25
C SER A 203 9.20 -9.26 -5.29
N LEU A 204 9.03 -8.27 -6.16
CA LEU A 204 9.86 -7.06 -6.14
C LEU A 204 9.44 -6.19 -4.95
N LEU A 205 10.41 -5.59 -4.27
CA LEU A 205 10.20 -4.58 -3.23
C LEU A 205 10.87 -3.27 -3.66
N ILE A 206 10.11 -2.46 -4.36
CA ILE A 206 10.51 -1.21 -5.00
C ILE A 206 9.48 -0.11 -4.75
N GLY A 207 9.56 0.98 -5.46
CA GLY A 207 8.59 2.08 -5.40
C GLY A 207 9.23 3.38 -4.95
N ARG A 208 8.43 4.42 -4.77
CA ARG A 208 8.87 5.80 -4.53
C ARG A 208 9.81 6.02 -3.34
N HIS A 209 9.77 5.11 -2.35
CA HIS A 209 10.62 5.22 -1.16
C HIS A 209 12.00 4.62 -1.36
N ALA A 210 12.16 3.73 -2.37
CA ALA A 210 13.43 3.07 -2.68
C ALA A 210 14.39 4.03 -3.35
N HIS A 211 15.65 4.03 -2.89
CA HIS A 211 16.72 4.86 -3.45
C HIS A 211 18.10 4.27 -3.10
N ASP A 212 19.13 4.78 -3.73
CA ASP A 212 20.55 4.50 -3.44
C ASP A 212 20.83 3.00 -3.17
N ILE A 213 21.04 2.25 -4.26
CA ILE A 213 21.46 0.85 -4.21
C ILE A 213 22.95 0.82 -3.83
N PRO A 214 23.36 0.18 -2.71
CA PRO A 214 24.76 0.13 -2.30
C PRO A 214 25.69 -0.41 -3.39
N GLY A 215 26.79 0.30 -3.62
CA GLY A 215 27.76 -0.06 -4.66
C GLY A 215 27.38 0.33 -6.09
N MET A 216 26.26 1.02 -6.29
CA MET A 216 25.83 1.54 -7.59
C MET A 216 25.82 3.07 -7.57
N ASP A 217 26.16 3.69 -8.71
CA ASP A 217 26.02 5.13 -8.87
C ASP A 217 24.55 5.55 -8.66
N ARG A 218 24.35 6.76 -8.10
CA ARG A 218 23.01 7.25 -7.75
C ARG A 218 22.09 7.35 -8.96
N ALA A 219 22.58 7.87 -10.08
CA ALA A 219 21.78 8.00 -11.29
C ALA A 219 21.40 6.64 -11.88
N ASP A 220 22.31 5.68 -11.82
CA ASP A 220 22.07 4.29 -12.23
C ASP A 220 21.06 3.58 -11.31
N SER A 221 21.16 3.85 -9.99
CA SER A 221 20.19 3.34 -9.01
C SER A 221 18.80 3.88 -9.27
N GLU A 222 18.67 5.20 -9.46
CA GLU A 222 17.39 5.85 -9.73
C GLU A 222 16.78 5.34 -11.03
N ARG A 223 17.60 5.19 -12.09
CA ARG A 223 17.15 4.67 -13.38
C ARG A 223 16.65 3.22 -13.27
N LEU A 224 17.44 2.33 -12.65
CA LEU A 224 17.05 0.93 -12.49
C LEU A 224 15.76 0.78 -11.68
N LEU A 225 15.63 1.51 -10.57
CA LEU A 225 14.43 1.46 -9.72
C LEU A 225 13.20 1.95 -10.47
N GLN A 226 13.33 3.03 -11.27
CA GLN A 226 12.23 3.56 -12.08
C GLN A 226 11.84 2.59 -13.20
N GLU A 227 12.81 2.04 -13.93
CA GLU A 227 12.57 1.03 -14.98
C GLU A 227 11.81 -0.19 -14.42
N LEU A 228 12.17 -0.64 -13.21
CA LEU A 228 11.47 -1.75 -12.54
C LEU A 228 10.03 -1.38 -12.17
N VAL A 229 9.78 -0.15 -11.69
CA VAL A 229 8.42 0.33 -11.39
C VAL A 229 7.59 0.41 -12.68
N ASP A 230 8.12 1.01 -13.73
CA ASP A 230 7.43 1.16 -15.02
C ASP A 230 7.11 -0.21 -15.64
N PHE A 231 8.04 -1.16 -15.53
CA PHE A 231 7.83 -2.53 -15.98
C PHE A 231 6.75 -3.25 -15.14
N ALA A 232 6.79 -3.10 -13.82
CA ALA A 232 5.86 -3.78 -12.92
C ALA A 232 4.42 -3.30 -13.07
N CYS A 233 4.23 -1.99 -13.24
CA CYS A 233 2.93 -1.32 -13.27
C CYS A 233 2.28 -1.32 -14.67
N GLN A 234 2.26 -2.47 -15.33
CA GLN A 234 1.66 -2.69 -16.63
C GLN A 234 0.64 -3.84 -16.61
N PRO A 235 -0.41 -3.80 -17.44
CA PRO A 235 -1.28 -4.95 -17.61
C PRO A 235 -0.48 -6.22 -17.99
N PRO A 236 -0.88 -7.42 -17.56
CA PRO A 236 -2.05 -7.74 -16.71
C PRO A 236 -1.78 -7.61 -15.20
N ARG A 237 -0.63 -7.05 -14.79
CA ARG A 237 -0.18 -6.92 -13.39
C ARG A 237 -0.74 -5.68 -12.69
N LEU A 238 -1.55 -4.90 -13.36
CA LEU A 238 -2.10 -3.63 -12.92
C LEU A 238 -3.61 -3.69 -12.80
N TYR A 239 -4.17 -3.17 -11.71
CA TYR A 239 -5.59 -2.98 -11.51
C TYR A 239 -5.85 -1.62 -10.83
N HIS A 240 -6.89 -0.91 -11.29
CA HIS A 240 -7.36 0.32 -10.65
C HIS A 240 -8.76 0.08 -10.08
N HIS A 241 -8.89 0.20 -8.77
CA HIS A 241 -10.19 0.11 -8.11
C HIS A 241 -10.94 1.44 -8.24
N ASP A 242 -12.07 1.40 -8.91
CA ASP A 242 -13.01 2.51 -9.02
C ASP A 242 -13.95 2.46 -7.81
N TRP A 243 -13.75 3.40 -6.90
CA TRP A 243 -14.39 3.40 -5.60
C TRP A 243 -15.88 3.77 -5.67
N ARG A 244 -16.69 3.05 -4.91
CA ARG A 244 -18.03 3.45 -4.53
C ARG A 244 -18.08 3.66 -3.03
N ALA A 245 -18.90 4.62 -2.57
CA ALA A 245 -19.09 4.83 -1.13
C ALA A 245 -19.58 3.52 -0.47
N GLY A 246 -18.91 3.14 0.63
CA GLY A 246 -19.18 1.89 1.33
C GLY A 246 -18.30 0.71 0.90
N ASP A 247 -17.52 0.81 -0.18
CA ASP A 247 -16.55 -0.23 -0.54
C ASP A 247 -15.44 -0.32 0.49
N ALA A 248 -14.92 -1.53 0.67
CA ALA A 248 -13.70 -1.79 1.41
C ALA A 248 -12.76 -2.66 0.59
N VAL A 249 -11.46 -2.50 0.78
CA VAL A 249 -10.43 -3.37 0.22
C VAL A 249 -9.47 -3.82 1.32
N LEU A 250 -8.91 -5.01 1.13
CA LEU A 250 -7.81 -5.56 1.92
C LEU A 250 -6.69 -5.92 0.96
N TRP A 251 -5.48 -5.40 1.17
CA TRP A 251 -4.33 -5.79 0.34
C TRP A 251 -3.17 -6.32 1.17
N ASP A 252 -2.39 -7.19 0.55
CA ASP A 252 -1.13 -7.69 1.07
C ASP A 252 0.02 -6.77 0.64
N ASN A 253 0.47 -5.95 1.55
CA ASN A 253 1.53 -4.97 1.33
C ASN A 253 2.92 -5.61 1.13
N ARG A 254 3.04 -6.91 1.41
CA ARG A 254 4.27 -7.68 1.26
C ARG A 254 4.56 -8.05 -0.19
N CYS A 255 3.55 -7.94 -1.07
CA CYS A 255 3.66 -8.33 -2.46
C CYS A 255 2.89 -7.43 -3.46
N LEU A 256 2.20 -6.38 -3.00
CA LEU A 256 1.56 -5.39 -3.85
C LEU A 256 2.13 -3.99 -3.60
N MET A 257 2.41 -3.27 -4.68
CA MET A 257 2.47 -1.81 -4.62
C MET A 257 1.08 -1.21 -4.84
N HIS A 258 0.88 0.00 -4.34
CA HIS A 258 -0.34 0.75 -4.58
C HIS A 258 -0.07 2.25 -4.77
N GLN A 259 -1.06 2.95 -5.34
CA GLN A 259 -1.05 4.42 -5.49
C GLN A 259 -2.47 4.97 -5.51
N ALA A 260 -2.64 6.22 -5.10
CA ALA A 260 -3.85 6.98 -5.41
C ALA A 260 -3.73 7.58 -6.82
N THR A 261 -4.84 7.65 -7.56
CA THR A 261 -4.87 8.44 -8.78
C THR A 261 -5.38 9.87 -8.51
N PRO A 262 -5.01 10.85 -9.35
CA PRO A 262 -5.52 12.21 -9.21
C PRO A 262 -7.05 12.28 -9.30
N TRP A 263 -7.61 13.27 -8.62
CA TRP A 263 -9.02 13.65 -8.73
C TRP A 263 -9.15 15.17 -8.59
N ASP A 264 -10.31 15.71 -8.91
CA ASP A 264 -10.62 17.12 -8.66
C ASP A 264 -10.71 17.38 -7.15
N MET A 265 -9.70 18.05 -6.59
CA MET A 265 -9.61 18.36 -5.15
C MET A 265 -10.71 19.30 -4.64
N THR A 266 -11.52 19.91 -5.53
CA THR A 266 -12.72 20.64 -5.15
C THR A 266 -13.88 19.72 -4.78
N GLN A 267 -13.76 18.41 -5.05
CA GLN A 267 -14.71 17.39 -4.64
C GLN A 267 -14.20 16.67 -3.37
N PRO A 268 -15.10 16.40 -2.40
CA PRO A 268 -14.71 15.71 -1.18
C PRO A 268 -14.32 14.25 -1.47
N ARG A 269 -13.25 13.80 -0.80
CA ARG A 269 -12.85 12.39 -0.74
C ARG A 269 -12.47 12.06 0.70
N VAL A 270 -13.18 11.08 1.28
CA VAL A 270 -12.96 10.62 2.66
C VAL A 270 -12.75 9.12 2.64
N MET A 271 -11.53 8.70 2.97
CA MET A 271 -11.13 7.30 3.04
C MET A 271 -10.60 6.99 4.44
N TRP A 272 -10.83 5.77 4.90
CA TRP A 272 -10.39 5.28 6.20
C TRP A 272 -9.39 4.15 6.04
N HIS A 273 -8.25 4.29 6.71
CA HIS A 273 -7.12 3.38 6.60
C HIS A 273 -6.81 2.74 7.97
N SER A 274 -6.85 1.42 8.05
CA SER A 274 -6.35 0.62 9.17
C SER A 274 -5.15 -0.17 8.69
N ARG A 275 -3.97 0.02 9.29
CA ARG A 275 -2.73 -0.62 8.86
C ARG A 275 -2.35 -1.78 9.77
N ILE A 276 -2.12 -2.94 9.17
CA ILE A 276 -1.74 -4.17 9.86
C ILE A 276 -0.23 -4.20 10.00
N ALA A 277 0.26 -4.33 11.23
CA ALA A 277 1.70 -4.39 11.52
C ALA A 277 2.34 -5.64 10.90
N GLY A 278 3.56 -5.49 10.45
CA GLY A 278 4.39 -6.61 10.02
C GLY A 278 4.96 -7.40 11.19
N ASP A 279 5.29 -8.65 10.93
CA ASP A 279 6.04 -9.47 11.87
C ASP A 279 7.53 -9.10 11.80
N PRO A 280 8.16 -8.66 12.91
CA PRO A 280 9.58 -8.35 12.91
C PRO A 280 10.48 -9.50 12.42
N ALA A 281 10.05 -10.75 12.58
CA ALA A 281 10.82 -11.91 12.12
C ALA A 281 10.93 -11.99 10.58
N SER A 282 9.98 -11.43 9.83
CA SER A 282 9.94 -11.50 8.35
C SER A 282 9.99 -10.13 7.67
N GLU A 283 9.57 -9.06 8.37
CA GLU A 283 9.36 -7.73 7.77
C GLU A 283 10.41 -6.70 8.20
N SER A 284 11.37 -7.08 9.04
CA SER A 284 12.48 -6.19 9.43
C SER A 284 13.35 -5.81 8.24
N ALA A 285 13.89 -4.59 8.28
CA ALA A 285 14.98 -4.19 7.40
C ALA A 285 16.20 -5.07 7.61
N ILE A 286 17.08 -5.15 6.60
CA ILE A 286 18.37 -5.83 6.74
C ILE A 286 19.16 -5.10 7.82
N ALA A 287 19.78 -5.84 8.73
CA ALA A 287 20.73 -5.24 9.69
C ALA A 287 21.88 -4.61 8.92
N ALA A 288 22.18 -3.34 9.24
CA ALA A 288 23.29 -2.61 8.65
C ALA A 288 24.64 -3.18 9.10
#